data_7eef43c6e53565972ca0f3939c008eb0
#
_entry.id   7eef43c6e53565972ca0f3939c008eb0
#
_cell.length_a   1.000
_cell.length_b   1.000
_cell.length_c   1.000
_cell.angle_alpha   90.00
_cell.angle_beta   90.00
_cell.angle_gamma   90.00
#
_symmetry.space_group_name_H-M   'P 1'
#
loop_
_entity.id
_entity.type
_entity.pdbx_description
1 polymer ?
#
loop_
_entity_poly.entity_id
_entity_poly.type
_entity_poly.pdbx_seq_one_letter_code
_entity_poly.pdbx_strand_id
1 'polypeptide(L)'
;MNKLYCIAFTHNNIPIEQIGMFHVDDAQYANRFEKIKEQCDLHEFLFLSTCNRVEFLITTTHEVNQKFLIHFFTCFNPNFTKEEINFAVEKALLFEDNKAIKHLFEVASSIDSLVVGEREIITQVRNAYDKCHALKLTGEVIRLATKQAIVTAKEVYTNTQVANKPVSIVSLAYRNLIESSIKSSARFIIVGAGQTNTLMAKFLKKHAFGTFAVFNRTLSNAEKLANELNGKAYPLPELANYTEGFDVLISCTGATENI
;
A
#
# COMPACT_ATOMS: atom_id res chain seq x y z
N MET A 1 -30.57 -5.57 11.29
CA MET A 1 -30.01 -4.22 11.31
C MET A 1 -28.64 -4.29 10.64
N ASN A 2 -28.32 -3.41 9.72
CA ASN A 2 -27.01 -3.41 9.07
C ASN A 2 -25.94 -3.07 10.10
N LYS A 3 -24.88 -3.87 10.13
CA LYS A 3 -23.68 -3.63 10.93
C LYS A 3 -22.52 -3.30 10.02
N LEU A 4 -21.61 -2.49 10.53
CA LEU A 4 -20.37 -2.13 9.86
C LEU A 4 -19.26 -3.07 10.35
N TYR A 5 -18.53 -3.68 9.42
CA TYR A 5 -17.37 -4.50 9.70
C TYR A 5 -16.15 -4.01 8.93
N CYS A 6 -14.98 -4.15 9.53
CA CYS A 6 -13.71 -4.06 8.85
C CYS A 6 -12.98 -5.39 8.98
N ILE A 7 -12.65 -6.01 7.86
CA ILE A 7 -11.80 -7.20 7.77
C ILE A 7 -10.43 -6.73 7.31
N ALA A 8 -9.39 -6.89 8.13
CA ALA A 8 -8.09 -6.28 7.87
C ALA A 8 -6.94 -7.31 7.91
N PHE A 9 -6.00 -7.12 6.99
CA PHE A 9 -4.69 -7.75 6.96
C PHE A 9 -3.65 -6.66 6.97
N THR A 10 -2.78 -6.67 7.96
CA THR A 10 -1.77 -5.63 8.16
C THR A 10 -0.41 -6.24 8.44
N HIS A 11 0.63 -5.46 8.35
CA HIS A 11 1.99 -5.86 8.73
C HIS A 11 2.11 -6.32 10.19
N ASN A 12 1.10 -6.05 11.04
CA ASN A 12 1.08 -6.48 12.44
C ASN A 12 0.62 -7.93 12.62
N ASN A 13 -0.14 -8.49 11.68
CA ASN A 13 -0.72 -9.83 11.82
C ASN A 13 -0.33 -10.82 10.73
N ILE A 14 0.19 -10.36 9.58
CA ILE A 14 0.76 -11.21 8.54
C ILE A 14 2.06 -10.61 7.97
N PRO A 15 2.99 -11.44 7.47
CA PRO A 15 4.15 -10.96 6.72
C PRO A 15 3.75 -10.10 5.51
N ILE A 16 4.54 -9.06 5.21
CA ILE A 16 4.25 -8.11 4.12
C ILE A 16 4.15 -8.84 2.77
N GLU A 17 4.97 -9.86 2.56
CA GLU A 17 4.98 -10.67 1.34
C GLU A 17 3.64 -11.37 1.11
N GLN A 18 2.93 -11.71 2.19
CA GLN A 18 1.62 -12.36 2.13
C GLN A 18 0.46 -11.37 1.93
N ILE A 19 0.67 -10.07 2.21
CA ILE A 19 -0.34 -9.04 1.91
C ILE A 19 -0.63 -9.00 0.40
N GLY A 20 0.39 -9.26 -0.42
CA GLY A 20 0.28 -9.27 -1.87
C GLY A 20 -0.76 -10.26 -2.43
N MET A 21 -1.08 -11.36 -1.71
CA MET A 21 -2.10 -12.31 -2.15
C MET A 21 -3.50 -11.71 -2.26
N PHE A 22 -3.77 -10.63 -1.53
CA PHE A 22 -5.03 -9.90 -1.56
C PHE A 22 -5.03 -8.74 -2.55
N HIS A 23 -3.95 -8.56 -3.32
CA HIS A 23 -3.92 -7.52 -4.34
C HIS A 23 -4.91 -7.83 -5.47
N VAL A 24 -5.53 -6.79 -5.99
CA VAL A 24 -6.46 -6.87 -7.12
C VAL A 24 -6.02 -5.85 -8.17
N ASP A 25 -5.86 -6.29 -9.40
CA ASP A 25 -5.58 -5.41 -10.52
C ASP A 25 -6.75 -4.48 -10.82
N ASP A 26 -6.46 -3.25 -11.19
CA ASP A 26 -7.46 -2.23 -11.47
C ASP A 26 -8.51 -2.66 -12.52
N ALA A 27 -8.09 -3.41 -13.53
CA ALA A 27 -8.96 -3.94 -14.57
C ALA A 27 -10.00 -4.94 -14.03
N GLN A 28 -9.75 -5.57 -12.88
CA GLN A 28 -10.62 -6.57 -12.27
C GLN A 28 -11.54 -5.99 -11.19
N TYR A 29 -11.32 -4.76 -10.76
CA TYR A 29 -12.03 -4.12 -9.63
C TYR A 29 -13.55 -4.20 -9.78
N ALA A 30 -14.09 -3.67 -10.88
CA ALA A 30 -15.53 -3.58 -11.09
C ALA A 30 -16.18 -4.98 -11.00
N ASN A 31 -15.74 -5.90 -11.86
CA ASN A 31 -16.33 -7.23 -11.96
C ASN A 31 -16.19 -8.03 -10.65
N ARG A 32 -15.02 -7.94 -10.00
CA ARG A 32 -14.74 -8.71 -8.77
C ARG A 32 -15.57 -8.18 -7.60
N PHE A 33 -15.61 -6.88 -7.40
CA PHE A 33 -16.26 -6.30 -6.23
C PHE A 33 -17.78 -6.23 -6.34
N GLU A 34 -18.33 -6.07 -7.54
CA GLU A 34 -19.77 -6.23 -7.78
C GLU A 34 -20.23 -7.64 -7.44
N LYS A 35 -19.48 -8.66 -7.89
CA LYS A 35 -19.77 -10.06 -7.55
C LYS A 35 -19.71 -10.35 -6.06
N ILE A 36 -18.67 -9.85 -5.36
CA ILE A 36 -18.56 -10.04 -3.90
C ILE A 36 -19.76 -9.38 -3.21
N LYS A 37 -20.09 -8.15 -3.60
CA LYS A 37 -21.20 -7.41 -3.01
C LYS A 37 -22.52 -8.16 -3.16
N GLU A 38 -22.78 -8.73 -4.35
CA GLU A 38 -23.97 -9.51 -4.64
C GLU A 38 -23.96 -10.87 -3.91
N GLN A 39 -22.91 -11.66 -4.06
CA GLN A 39 -22.85 -13.03 -3.55
C GLN A 39 -22.78 -13.11 -2.02
N CYS A 40 -22.16 -12.11 -1.37
CA CYS A 40 -22.09 -12.03 0.08
C CYS A 40 -23.20 -11.18 0.72
N ASP A 41 -24.17 -10.71 -0.08
CA ASP A 41 -25.29 -9.84 0.35
C ASP A 41 -24.79 -8.65 1.16
N LEU A 42 -23.85 -7.88 0.55
CA LEU A 42 -23.32 -6.68 1.15
C LEU A 42 -24.10 -5.45 0.68
N HIS A 43 -24.50 -4.60 1.62
CA HIS A 43 -25.15 -3.33 1.28
C HIS A 43 -24.13 -2.30 0.79
N GLU A 44 -22.96 -2.24 1.46
CA GLU A 44 -21.86 -1.36 1.09
C GLU A 44 -20.53 -2.10 1.15
N PHE A 45 -19.59 -1.65 0.32
CA PHE A 45 -18.26 -2.25 0.23
C PHE A 45 -17.22 -1.19 -0.10
N LEU A 46 -16.10 -1.19 0.62
CA LEU A 46 -14.90 -0.41 0.33
C LEU A 46 -13.68 -1.31 0.46
N PHE A 47 -12.77 -1.19 -0.48
CA PHE A 47 -11.50 -1.91 -0.50
C PHE A 47 -10.34 -0.94 -0.45
N LEU A 48 -9.56 -1.02 0.62
CA LEU A 48 -8.30 -0.29 0.80
C LEU A 48 -7.14 -1.28 0.64
N SER A 49 -6.26 -1.02 -0.32
CA SER A 49 -5.04 -1.80 -0.54
C SER A 49 -3.85 -0.86 -0.65
N THR A 50 -2.83 -1.13 0.16
CA THR A 50 -1.54 -0.43 0.19
C THR A 50 -0.41 -1.44 0.25
N CYS A 51 0.85 -0.99 0.28
CA CYS A 51 1.98 -1.91 0.46
C CYS A 51 2.00 -2.65 1.81
N ASN A 52 1.31 -2.12 2.85
CA ASN A 52 1.42 -2.61 4.22
C ASN A 52 0.11 -3.12 4.81
N ARG A 53 -1.00 -3.01 4.07
CA ARG A 53 -2.33 -3.47 4.49
C ARG A 53 -3.28 -3.69 3.35
N VAL A 54 -4.19 -4.62 3.57
CA VAL A 54 -5.42 -4.76 2.79
C VAL A 54 -6.59 -4.79 3.76
N GLU A 55 -7.60 -3.96 3.51
CA GLU A 55 -8.78 -3.84 4.35
C GLU A 55 -10.06 -3.83 3.52
N PHE A 56 -11.07 -4.53 4.02
CA PHE A 56 -12.41 -4.57 3.47
C PHE A 56 -13.36 -3.97 4.49
N LEU A 57 -13.90 -2.79 4.18
CA LEU A 57 -14.95 -2.17 4.98
C LEU A 57 -16.29 -2.52 4.35
N ILE A 58 -17.15 -3.21 5.09
CA ILE A 58 -18.40 -3.75 4.57
C ILE A 58 -19.58 -3.43 5.49
N THR A 59 -20.77 -3.29 4.93
CA THR A 59 -22.01 -3.30 5.70
C THR A 59 -22.88 -4.47 5.26
N THR A 60 -23.38 -5.22 6.22
CA THR A 60 -24.25 -6.38 5.98
C THR A 60 -25.20 -6.63 7.17
N THR A 61 -26.30 -7.34 6.93
CA THR A 61 -27.19 -7.85 7.97
C THR A 61 -26.73 -9.18 8.54
N HIS A 62 -25.82 -9.85 7.85
CA HIS A 62 -25.26 -11.12 8.27
C HIS A 62 -24.22 -10.95 9.38
N GLU A 63 -24.13 -11.94 10.25
CA GLU A 63 -23.03 -12.05 11.20
C GLU A 63 -21.75 -12.46 10.46
N VAL A 64 -20.70 -11.67 10.62
CA VAL A 64 -19.38 -11.97 10.02
C VAL A 64 -18.64 -12.95 10.92
N ASN A 65 -18.99 -14.21 10.79
CA ASN A 65 -18.36 -15.34 11.47
C ASN A 65 -17.46 -16.14 10.52
N GLN A 66 -16.86 -17.22 11.00
CA GLN A 66 -15.95 -18.04 10.20
C GLN A 66 -16.58 -18.55 8.90
N LYS A 67 -17.86 -18.95 8.90
CA LYS A 67 -18.56 -19.41 7.69
C LYS A 67 -18.72 -18.29 6.66
N PHE A 68 -19.06 -17.09 7.14
CA PHE A 68 -19.13 -15.91 6.30
C PHE A 68 -17.77 -15.59 5.67
N LEU A 69 -16.69 -15.58 6.47
CA LEU A 69 -15.34 -15.30 5.97
C LEU A 69 -14.87 -16.33 4.94
N ILE A 70 -15.15 -17.62 5.12
CA ILE A 70 -14.86 -18.66 4.12
C ILE A 70 -15.57 -18.33 2.80
N HIS A 71 -16.87 -18.02 2.87
CA HIS A 71 -17.64 -17.65 1.68
C HIS A 71 -17.12 -16.38 1.03
N PHE A 72 -16.84 -15.34 1.83
CA PHE A 72 -16.32 -14.06 1.39
C PHE A 72 -14.99 -14.23 0.62
N PHE A 73 -14.02 -14.95 1.17
CA PHE A 73 -12.72 -15.15 0.50
C PHE A 73 -12.80 -16.07 -0.71
N THR A 74 -13.75 -17.02 -0.72
CA THR A 74 -14.05 -17.81 -1.92
C THR A 74 -14.60 -16.93 -3.05
N CYS A 75 -15.48 -15.97 -2.74
CA CYS A 75 -16.00 -15.00 -3.71
C CYS A 75 -14.94 -13.97 -4.11
N PHE A 76 -14.09 -13.54 -3.15
CA PHE A 76 -13.03 -12.57 -3.39
C PHE A 76 -12.01 -13.05 -4.41
N ASN A 77 -11.54 -14.30 -4.26
CA ASN A 77 -10.65 -14.90 -5.24
C ASN A 77 -11.00 -16.38 -5.46
N PRO A 78 -11.76 -16.70 -6.53
CA PRO A 78 -12.14 -18.07 -6.84
C PRO A 78 -10.97 -19.02 -7.10
N ASN A 79 -9.76 -18.48 -7.32
CA ASN A 79 -8.55 -19.28 -7.53
C ASN A 79 -7.81 -19.59 -6.22
N PHE A 80 -8.26 -19.06 -5.08
CA PHE A 80 -7.66 -19.40 -3.80
C PHE A 80 -7.82 -20.91 -3.51
N THR A 81 -6.74 -21.53 -3.09
CA THR A 81 -6.75 -22.88 -2.55
C THR A 81 -7.47 -22.90 -1.21
N LYS A 82 -7.82 -24.11 -0.74
CA LYS A 82 -8.41 -24.27 0.60
C LYS A 82 -7.48 -23.77 1.70
N GLU A 83 -6.18 -23.98 1.54
CA GLU A 83 -5.13 -23.54 2.45
C GLU A 83 -5.06 -22.01 2.52
N GLU A 84 -5.15 -21.32 1.37
CA GLU A 84 -5.16 -19.86 1.30
C GLU A 84 -6.44 -19.26 1.91
N ILE A 85 -7.60 -19.88 1.68
CA ILE A 85 -8.86 -19.47 2.33
C ILE A 85 -8.76 -19.66 3.84
N ASN A 86 -8.28 -20.81 4.32
CA ASN A 86 -8.11 -21.07 5.75
C ASN A 86 -7.14 -20.06 6.39
N PHE A 87 -6.03 -19.79 5.71
CA PHE A 87 -5.07 -18.76 6.14
C PHE A 87 -5.75 -17.38 6.23
N ALA A 88 -6.49 -16.96 5.20
CA ALA A 88 -7.19 -15.69 5.21
C ALA A 88 -8.20 -15.59 6.36
N VAL A 89 -8.96 -16.66 6.62
CA VAL A 89 -9.94 -16.72 7.71
C VAL A 89 -9.27 -16.69 9.09
N GLU A 90 -8.19 -17.43 9.26
CA GLU A 90 -7.45 -17.48 10.54
C GLU A 90 -6.76 -16.15 10.87
N LYS A 91 -6.20 -15.51 9.85
CA LYS A 91 -5.40 -14.29 10.03
C LYS A 91 -6.20 -12.99 9.92
N ALA A 92 -7.47 -13.03 9.48
CA ALA A 92 -8.30 -11.83 9.39
C ALA A 92 -8.48 -11.18 10.77
N LEU A 93 -8.12 -9.92 10.88
CA LEU A 93 -8.55 -9.07 11.99
C LEU A 93 -9.96 -8.59 11.69
N LEU A 94 -10.88 -8.82 12.62
CA LEU A 94 -12.27 -8.42 12.46
C LEU A 94 -12.63 -7.35 13.49
N PHE A 95 -13.08 -6.21 12.99
CA PHE A 95 -13.60 -5.11 13.77
C PHE A 95 -15.07 -4.90 13.43
N GLU A 96 -15.90 -4.65 14.43
CA GLU A 96 -17.34 -4.47 14.30
C GLU A 96 -17.75 -3.09 14.80
N ASP A 97 -18.66 -2.42 14.08
CA ASP A 97 -19.30 -1.15 14.40
C ASP A 97 -18.32 -0.06 14.91
N ASN A 98 -18.42 0.35 16.16
CA ASN A 98 -17.55 1.38 16.74
C ASN A 98 -16.05 1.02 16.67
N LYS A 99 -15.71 -0.29 16.74
CA LYS A 99 -14.32 -0.74 16.60
C LYS A 99 -13.85 -0.59 15.15
N ALA A 100 -14.72 -0.86 14.18
CA ALA A 100 -14.41 -0.67 12.76
C ALA A 100 -14.19 0.82 12.44
N ILE A 101 -15.04 1.70 12.98
CA ILE A 101 -14.88 3.16 12.84
C ILE A 101 -13.57 3.64 13.49
N LYS A 102 -13.30 3.20 14.72
CA LYS A 102 -12.08 3.54 15.44
C LYS A 102 -10.85 3.12 14.64
N HIS A 103 -10.83 1.87 14.15
CA HIS A 103 -9.74 1.35 13.33
C HIS A 103 -9.54 2.20 12.06
N LEU A 104 -10.60 2.53 11.33
CA LEU A 104 -10.52 3.40 10.15
C LEU A 104 -9.92 4.78 10.48
N PHE A 105 -10.24 5.34 11.65
CA PHE A 105 -9.70 6.63 12.11
C PHE A 105 -8.21 6.51 12.44
N GLU A 106 -7.79 5.44 13.11
CA GLU A 106 -6.39 5.17 13.45
C GLU A 106 -5.56 4.97 12.18
N VAL A 107 -6.10 4.26 11.19
CA VAL A 107 -5.49 4.07 9.86
C VAL A 107 -5.35 5.40 9.13
N ALA A 108 -6.45 6.14 8.96
CA ALA A 108 -6.44 7.41 8.25
C ALA A 108 -5.52 8.45 8.90
N SER A 109 -5.39 8.40 10.23
CA SER A 109 -4.51 9.27 11.02
C SER A 109 -3.06 8.80 11.06
N SER A 110 -2.72 7.69 10.36
CA SER A 110 -1.38 7.07 10.38
C SER A 110 -0.88 6.70 11.79
N ILE A 111 -1.79 6.39 12.70
CA ILE A 111 -1.47 5.89 14.04
C ILE A 111 -1.25 4.38 13.96
N ASP A 112 -2.14 3.66 13.28
CA ASP A 112 -1.94 2.27 12.92
C ASP A 112 -1.29 2.20 11.53
N SER A 113 0.02 2.36 11.49
CA SER A 113 0.83 2.34 10.26
C SER A 113 2.23 1.82 10.56
N LEU A 114 2.86 1.16 9.58
CA LEU A 114 4.27 0.76 9.67
C LEU A 114 5.17 1.99 9.92
N VAL A 115 4.82 3.10 9.31
CA VAL A 115 5.46 4.40 9.51
C VAL A 115 4.43 5.36 10.08
N VAL A 116 4.46 5.54 11.40
CA VAL A 116 3.53 6.43 12.10
C VAL A 116 3.75 7.88 11.65
N GLY A 117 2.66 8.57 11.30
CA GLY A 117 2.67 9.98 10.91
C GLY A 117 2.89 10.23 9.41
N GLU A 118 2.96 9.18 8.56
CA GLU A 118 3.04 9.34 7.11
C GLU A 118 1.70 9.80 6.54
N ARG A 119 1.72 10.94 5.83
CA ARG A 119 0.47 11.57 5.32
C ARG A 119 -0.12 10.89 4.08
N GLU A 120 0.60 9.95 3.48
CA GLU A 120 0.16 9.29 2.24
C GLU A 120 -1.11 8.48 2.46
N ILE A 121 -1.27 7.85 3.61
CA ILE A 121 -2.41 7.00 3.94
C ILE A 121 -3.76 7.74 3.84
N ILE A 122 -3.84 9.02 4.21
CA ILE A 122 -5.09 9.79 4.10
C ILE A 122 -5.53 9.95 2.64
N THR A 123 -4.54 10.07 1.73
CA THR A 123 -4.80 10.12 0.29
C THR A 123 -5.20 8.76 -0.24
N GLN A 124 -4.58 7.68 0.24
CA GLN A 124 -4.93 6.30 -0.14
C GLN A 124 -6.34 5.94 0.32
N VAL A 125 -6.74 6.30 1.54
CA VAL A 125 -8.12 6.10 2.04
C VAL A 125 -9.14 6.86 1.18
N ARG A 126 -8.83 8.11 0.82
CA ARG A 126 -9.70 8.89 -0.07
C ARG A 126 -9.82 8.24 -1.44
N ASN A 127 -8.70 7.89 -2.07
CA ASN A 127 -8.69 7.27 -3.40
C ASN A 127 -9.43 5.93 -3.41
N ALA A 128 -9.29 5.12 -2.35
CA ALA A 128 -10.02 3.87 -2.19
C ALA A 128 -11.55 4.11 -2.14
N TYR A 129 -11.97 5.13 -1.38
CA TYR A 129 -13.37 5.53 -1.33
C TYR A 129 -13.86 6.01 -2.70
N ASP A 130 -13.17 6.95 -3.32
CA ASP A 130 -13.57 7.54 -4.60
C ASP A 130 -13.71 6.46 -5.68
N LYS A 131 -12.79 5.49 -5.70
CA LYS A 131 -12.81 4.35 -6.62
C LYS A 131 -14.01 3.43 -6.39
N CYS A 132 -14.28 3.03 -5.15
CA CYS A 132 -15.44 2.20 -4.83
C CYS A 132 -16.75 2.95 -5.02
N HIS A 133 -16.78 4.27 -4.78
CA HIS A 133 -17.95 5.12 -5.01
C HIS A 133 -18.29 5.23 -6.49
N ALA A 134 -17.29 5.42 -7.35
CA ALA A 134 -17.48 5.44 -8.80
C ALA A 134 -18.10 4.14 -9.34
N LEU A 135 -17.79 3.01 -8.69
CA LEU A 135 -18.36 1.69 -8.98
C LEU A 135 -19.71 1.43 -8.27
N LYS A 136 -20.32 2.43 -7.60
CA LYS A 136 -21.58 2.30 -6.84
C LYS A 136 -21.56 1.21 -5.76
N LEU A 137 -20.38 0.93 -5.20
CA LEU A 137 -20.21 -0.07 -4.15
C LEU A 137 -20.47 0.50 -2.76
N THR A 138 -20.28 1.83 -2.56
CA THR A 138 -20.45 2.51 -1.27
C THR A 138 -21.84 3.11 -1.13
N GLY A 139 -22.26 3.30 0.12
CA GLY A 139 -23.49 4.00 0.48
C GLY A 139 -23.22 5.05 1.57
N GLU A 140 -24.25 5.36 2.34
CA GLU A 140 -24.21 6.48 3.29
C GLU A 140 -23.33 6.19 4.52
N VAL A 141 -23.30 4.95 5.00
CA VAL A 141 -22.51 4.57 6.19
C VAL A 141 -21.01 4.70 5.89
N ILE A 142 -20.53 4.07 4.80
CA ILE A 142 -19.12 4.15 4.41
C ILE A 142 -18.75 5.58 4.01
N ARG A 143 -19.65 6.32 3.34
CA ARG A 143 -19.43 7.73 3.00
C ARG A 143 -19.17 8.58 4.24
N LEU A 144 -20.03 8.47 5.26
CA LEU A 144 -19.90 9.23 6.51
C LEU A 144 -18.67 8.82 7.29
N ALA A 145 -18.42 7.50 7.43
CA ALA A 145 -17.25 6.97 8.11
C ALA A 145 -15.94 7.47 7.49
N THR A 146 -15.82 7.38 6.15
CA THR A 146 -14.62 7.85 5.42
C THR A 146 -14.45 9.36 5.50
N LYS A 147 -15.53 10.13 5.33
CA LYS A 147 -15.48 11.58 5.48
C LYS A 147 -14.99 11.99 6.86
N GLN A 148 -15.55 11.38 7.91
CA GLN A 148 -15.17 11.70 9.29
C GLN A 148 -13.74 11.24 9.60
N ALA A 149 -13.31 10.07 9.09
CA ALA A 149 -11.92 9.62 9.23
C ALA A 149 -10.92 10.61 8.63
N ILE A 150 -11.22 11.17 7.45
CA ILE A 150 -10.38 12.19 6.80
C ILE A 150 -10.36 13.51 7.62
N VAL A 151 -11.49 13.92 8.19
CA VAL A 151 -11.56 15.12 9.06
C VAL A 151 -10.72 14.89 10.31
N THR A 152 -10.94 13.79 11.02
CA THR A 152 -10.21 13.43 12.24
C THR A 152 -8.71 13.30 11.98
N ALA A 153 -8.31 12.69 10.86
CA ALA A 153 -6.90 12.59 10.50
C ALA A 153 -6.24 13.97 10.34
N LYS A 154 -6.93 14.92 9.71
CA LYS A 154 -6.43 16.30 9.58
C LYS A 154 -6.30 16.99 10.93
N GLU A 155 -7.26 16.79 11.84
CA GLU A 155 -7.20 17.32 13.21
C GLU A 155 -6.04 16.71 13.99
N VAL A 156 -5.83 15.40 13.90
CA VAL A 156 -4.69 14.70 14.50
C VAL A 156 -3.37 15.29 13.98
N TYR A 157 -3.23 15.46 12.67
CA TYR A 157 -2.02 16.03 12.08
C TYR A 157 -1.79 17.50 12.46
N THR A 158 -2.85 18.25 12.72
CA THR A 158 -2.75 19.69 13.08
C THR A 158 -2.48 19.88 14.57
N ASN A 159 -3.16 19.08 15.41
CA ASN A 159 -3.22 19.31 16.85
C ASN A 159 -2.24 18.43 17.64
N THR A 160 -1.54 17.50 16.98
CA THR A 160 -0.58 16.60 17.63
C THR A 160 0.77 16.62 16.94
N GLN A 161 1.77 16.00 17.57
CA GLN A 161 3.10 15.88 17.01
C GLN A 161 3.29 14.65 16.10
N VAL A 162 2.23 13.90 15.81
CA VAL A 162 2.29 12.67 14.98
C VAL A 162 2.93 12.96 13.62
N ALA A 163 2.63 14.12 13.01
CA ALA A 163 3.16 14.52 11.72
C ALA A 163 4.48 15.31 11.78
N ASN A 164 5.00 15.66 12.97
CA ASN A 164 6.18 16.51 13.11
C ASN A 164 7.50 15.79 12.81
N LYS A 165 7.46 14.47 12.75
CA LYS A 165 8.58 13.65 12.25
C LYS A 165 8.03 12.70 11.20
N PRO A 166 7.75 13.17 9.98
CA PRO A 166 7.33 12.26 8.91
C PRO A 166 8.52 11.35 8.59
N VAL A 167 8.52 10.19 9.20
CA VAL A 167 9.47 9.15 8.85
C VAL A 167 8.83 8.40 7.70
N SER A 168 9.05 8.85 6.47
CA SER A 168 8.63 8.07 5.31
C SER A 168 9.48 6.79 5.23
N ILE A 169 8.94 5.74 4.62
CA ILE A 169 9.69 4.50 4.36
C ILE A 169 11.00 4.82 3.63
N VAL A 170 10.99 5.82 2.76
CA VAL A 170 12.17 6.34 2.05
C VAL A 170 13.18 6.96 3.01
N SER A 171 12.72 7.73 4.01
CA SER A 171 13.63 8.34 4.98
C SER A 171 14.21 7.31 5.96
N LEU A 172 13.45 6.24 6.27
CA LEU A 172 13.96 5.09 7.04
C LEU A 172 15.01 4.33 6.26
N ALA A 173 14.71 3.98 5.01
CA ALA A 173 15.64 3.30 4.12
C ALA A 173 16.93 4.13 3.91
N TYR A 174 16.78 5.44 3.73
CA TYR A 174 17.91 6.35 3.63
C TYR A 174 18.74 6.41 4.91
N ARG A 175 18.12 6.48 6.10
CA ARG A 175 18.84 6.44 7.39
C ARG A 175 19.60 5.15 7.54
N ASN A 176 18.98 4.01 7.27
CA ASN A 176 19.62 2.70 7.30
C ASN A 176 20.81 2.63 6.31
N LEU A 177 20.65 3.20 5.12
CA LEU A 177 21.71 3.31 4.12
C LEU A 177 22.93 4.10 4.69
N ILE A 178 22.69 5.23 5.34
CA ILE A 178 23.76 6.05 5.92
C ILE A 178 24.42 5.36 7.13
N GLU A 179 23.63 4.71 7.99
CA GLU A 179 24.13 3.95 9.14
C GLU A 179 24.96 2.71 8.72
N SER A 180 24.73 2.18 7.52
CA SER A 180 25.51 1.07 6.96
C SER A 180 26.93 1.44 6.53
N SER A 181 27.39 2.65 6.84
CA SER A 181 28.77 3.13 6.58
C SER A 181 29.22 2.98 5.11
N ILE A 182 28.30 3.23 4.17
CA ILE A 182 28.57 3.14 2.73
C ILE A 182 29.54 4.25 2.33
N LYS A 183 30.59 3.87 1.57
CA LYS A 183 31.60 4.81 1.08
C LYS A 183 30.98 5.85 0.13
N SER A 184 31.47 7.08 0.17
CA SER A 184 31.05 8.12 -0.76
C SER A 184 31.30 7.77 -2.25
N SER A 185 32.29 6.91 -2.52
CA SER A 185 32.58 6.40 -3.87
C SER A 185 31.67 5.24 -4.32
N ALA A 186 30.70 4.84 -3.52
CA ALA A 186 29.83 3.70 -3.83
C ALA A 186 29.05 3.91 -5.14
N ARG A 187 28.89 2.83 -5.89
CA ARG A 187 28.15 2.75 -7.15
C ARG A 187 26.75 2.24 -6.85
N PHE A 188 25.78 2.96 -7.33
CA PHE A 188 24.37 2.67 -7.08
C PHE A 188 23.68 2.16 -8.35
N ILE A 189 22.92 1.08 -8.23
CA ILE A 189 21.88 0.71 -9.19
C ILE A 189 20.52 1.07 -8.58
N ILE A 190 19.71 1.80 -9.34
CA ILE A 190 18.32 2.12 -8.99
C ILE A 190 17.41 1.48 -10.03
N VAL A 191 16.54 0.56 -9.59
CA VAL A 191 15.57 -0.11 -10.43
C VAL A 191 14.17 0.43 -10.15
N GLY A 192 13.58 1.03 -11.19
CA GLY A 192 12.32 1.76 -11.12
C GLY A 192 12.53 3.27 -10.95
N ALA A 193 11.77 4.07 -11.70
CA ALA A 193 11.78 5.54 -11.66
C ALA A 193 10.40 6.08 -11.26
N GLY A 194 9.74 5.42 -10.31
CA GLY A 194 8.48 5.84 -9.70
C GLY A 194 8.67 6.87 -8.58
N GLN A 195 7.57 7.28 -7.96
CA GLN A 195 7.55 8.31 -6.91
C GLN A 195 8.51 8.00 -5.75
N THR A 196 8.54 6.75 -5.30
CA THR A 196 9.39 6.32 -4.17
C THR A 196 10.87 6.53 -4.47
N ASN A 197 11.36 6.06 -5.63
CA ASN A 197 12.76 6.26 -6.01
C ASN A 197 13.08 7.74 -6.34
N THR A 198 12.12 8.51 -6.84
CA THR A 198 12.26 9.96 -7.01
C THR A 198 12.42 10.67 -5.65
N LEU A 199 11.69 10.24 -4.61
CA LEU A 199 11.89 10.75 -3.26
C LEU A 199 13.25 10.31 -2.69
N MET A 200 13.66 9.05 -2.89
CA MET A 200 14.97 8.56 -2.47
C MET A 200 16.10 9.36 -3.12
N ALA A 201 16.00 9.67 -4.41
CA ALA A 201 16.97 10.49 -5.12
C ALA A 201 17.21 11.85 -4.48
N LYS A 202 16.15 12.51 -3.97
CA LYS A 202 16.28 13.78 -3.24
C LYS A 202 17.11 13.65 -1.97
N PHE A 203 17.05 12.53 -1.28
CA PHE A 203 17.90 12.24 -0.13
C PHE A 203 19.33 11.90 -0.57
N LEU A 204 19.51 11.05 -1.58
CA LEU A 204 20.83 10.65 -2.09
C LEU A 204 21.62 11.85 -2.66
N LYS A 205 20.93 12.80 -3.30
CA LYS A 205 21.55 14.01 -3.84
C LYS A 205 22.23 14.88 -2.77
N LYS A 206 21.81 14.79 -1.50
CA LYS A 206 22.44 15.51 -0.39
C LYS A 206 23.82 14.97 -0.01
N HIS A 207 24.12 13.74 -0.43
CA HIS A 207 25.40 13.10 -0.22
C HIS A 207 26.08 12.95 -1.59
N ALA A 208 27.35 13.32 -1.65
CA ALA A 208 28.15 13.17 -2.86
C ALA A 208 28.58 11.70 -3.03
N PHE A 209 27.63 10.81 -3.31
CA PHE A 209 27.93 9.43 -3.69
C PHE A 209 28.51 9.36 -5.10
N GLY A 210 29.20 8.25 -5.42
CA GLY A 210 30.01 8.09 -6.62
C GLY A 210 29.23 8.11 -7.93
N THR A 211 28.56 7.03 -8.27
CA THR A 211 27.86 6.91 -9.56
C THR A 211 26.48 6.28 -9.41
N PHE A 212 25.57 6.65 -10.31
CA PHE A 212 24.21 6.13 -10.34
C PHE A 212 23.89 5.57 -11.72
N ALA A 213 23.40 4.34 -11.77
CA ALA A 213 22.80 3.72 -12.93
C ALA A 213 21.31 3.50 -12.66
N VAL A 214 20.43 4.10 -13.45
CA VAL A 214 18.97 4.04 -13.26
C VAL A 214 18.35 3.20 -14.36
N PHE A 215 17.69 2.11 -13.97
CA PHE A 215 17.00 1.19 -14.86
C PHE A 215 15.49 1.34 -14.71
N ASN A 216 14.78 1.51 -15.83
CA ASN A 216 13.33 1.57 -15.80
C ASN A 216 12.71 1.05 -17.11
N ARG A 217 11.49 0.51 -17.02
CA ARG A 217 10.74 0.05 -18.20
C ARG A 217 10.55 1.17 -19.23
N THR A 218 10.24 2.37 -18.78
CA THR A 218 10.11 3.58 -19.60
C THR A 218 11.40 4.38 -19.49
N LEU A 219 12.22 4.39 -20.56
CA LEU A 219 13.54 5.02 -20.56
C LEU A 219 13.48 6.52 -20.20
N SER A 220 12.50 7.26 -20.70
CA SER A 220 12.36 8.70 -20.41
C SER A 220 12.15 9.00 -18.92
N ASN A 221 11.57 8.08 -18.14
CA ASN A 221 11.47 8.23 -16.70
C ASN A 221 12.81 7.93 -16.00
N ALA A 222 13.57 6.95 -16.52
CA ALA A 222 14.92 6.69 -16.04
C ALA A 222 15.84 7.90 -16.28
N GLU A 223 15.76 8.50 -17.46
CA GLU A 223 16.54 9.70 -17.84
C GLU A 223 16.27 10.87 -16.90
N LYS A 224 15.00 11.14 -16.58
CA LYS A 224 14.64 12.20 -15.62
C LYS A 224 15.28 11.97 -14.25
N LEU A 225 15.17 10.76 -13.74
CA LEU A 225 15.71 10.42 -12.42
C LEU A 225 17.25 10.39 -12.43
N ALA A 226 17.86 9.86 -13.48
CA ALA A 226 19.31 9.84 -13.66
C ALA A 226 19.89 11.26 -13.72
N ASN A 227 19.23 12.17 -14.44
CA ASN A 227 19.65 13.58 -14.53
C ASN A 227 19.61 14.27 -13.17
N GLU A 228 18.62 13.96 -12.30
CA GLU A 228 18.59 14.49 -10.94
C GLU A 228 19.79 14.06 -10.10
N LEU A 229 20.33 12.86 -10.37
CA LEU A 229 21.44 12.24 -9.64
C LEU A 229 22.80 12.41 -10.32
N ASN A 230 22.86 13.07 -11.47
CA ASN A 230 24.03 13.12 -12.35
C ASN A 230 24.53 11.71 -12.72
N GLY A 231 23.60 10.77 -12.94
CA GLY A 231 23.84 9.38 -13.28
C GLY A 231 23.55 9.05 -14.75
N LYS A 232 23.57 7.76 -15.06
CA LYS A 232 23.25 7.22 -16.39
C LYS A 232 21.88 6.50 -16.35
N ALA A 233 21.12 6.58 -17.44
CA ALA A 233 19.83 5.91 -17.59
C ALA A 233 19.94 4.74 -18.56
N TYR A 234 19.24 3.66 -18.25
CA TYR A 234 19.21 2.43 -19.05
C TYR A 234 17.78 1.88 -19.14
N PRO A 235 17.41 1.25 -20.25
CA PRO A 235 16.19 0.46 -20.32
C PRO A 235 16.30 -0.78 -19.40
N LEU A 236 15.20 -1.18 -18.80
CA LEU A 236 15.18 -2.27 -17.81
C LEU A 236 15.79 -3.59 -18.31
N PRO A 237 15.59 -4.04 -19.58
CA PRO A 237 16.19 -5.28 -20.07
C PRO A 237 17.73 -5.30 -20.06
N GLU A 238 18.37 -4.15 -20.05
CA GLU A 238 19.83 -4.05 -19.99
C GLU A 238 20.41 -4.35 -18.60
N LEU A 239 19.56 -4.41 -17.57
CA LEU A 239 20.00 -4.75 -16.21
C LEU A 239 20.68 -6.11 -16.15
N ALA A 240 20.17 -7.12 -16.88
CA ALA A 240 20.71 -8.47 -16.91
C ALA A 240 22.14 -8.53 -17.48
N ASN A 241 22.52 -7.56 -18.32
CA ASN A 241 23.82 -7.49 -18.99
C ASN A 241 24.72 -6.37 -18.44
N TYR A 242 24.34 -5.77 -17.30
CA TYR A 242 25.10 -4.69 -16.71
C TYR A 242 26.36 -5.21 -16.01
N THR A 243 27.53 -4.80 -16.49
CA THR A 243 28.84 -5.33 -16.07
C THR A 243 29.70 -4.36 -15.26
N GLU A 244 29.28 -3.08 -15.12
CA GLU A 244 30.08 -2.07 -14.39
C GLU A 244 30.12 -2.34 -12.86
N GLY A 245 29.32 -3.31 -12.37
CA GLY A 245 29.21 -3.67 -10.96
C GLY A 245 28.52 -2.59 -10.14
N PHE A 246 28.18 -2.94 -8.89
CA PHE A 246 27.52 -2.02 -7.96
C PHE A 246 27.87 -2.39 -6.52
N ASP A 247 27.69 -1.44 -5.63
CA ASP A 247 27.88 -1.58 -4.19
C ASP A 247 26.53 -1.50 -3.45
N VAL A 248 25.54 -0.82 -4.05
CA VAL A 248 24.18 -0.65 -3.52
C VAL A 248 23.15 -0.83 -4.62
N LEU A 249 22.13 -1.66 -4.35
CA LEU A 249 20.96 -1.83 -5.19
C LEU A 249 19.73 -1.28 -4.45
N ILE A 250 19.01 -0.36 -5.10
CA ILE A 250 17.72 0.16 -4.63
C ILE A 250 16.66 -0.24 -5.66
N SER A 251 15.77 -1.16 -5.28
CA SER A 251 14.67 -1.60 -6.13
C SER A 251 13.34 -1.16 -5.54
N CYS A 252 12.56 -0.42 -6.34
CA CYS A 252 11.19 -0.06 -6.02
C CYS A 252 10.38 0.06 -7.32
N THR A 253 9.66 -1.00 -7.64
CA THR A 253 8.87 -1.11 -8.88
C THR A 253 7.45 -1.53 -8.55
N GLY A 254 6.50 -1.16 -9.40
CA GLY A 254 5.13 -1.67 -9.37
C GLY A 254 4.94 -2.89 -10.29
N ALA A 255 6.01 -3.58 -10.66
CA ALA A 255 5.92 -4.78 -11.49
C ALA A 255 5.32 -5.94 -10.68
N THR A 256 4.45 -6.70 -11.32
CA THR A 256 3.85 -7.94 -10.77
C THR A 256 4.74 -9.16 -11.04
N GLU A 257 5.73 -9.02 -11.91
CA GLU A 257 6.68 -10.06 -12.27
C GLU A 257 8.06 -9.77 -11.64
N ASN A 258 8.81 -10.83 -11.39
CA ASN A 258 10.19 -10.72 -10.90
C ASN A 258 11.06 -10.02 -11.98
N ILE A 259 11.98 -9.19 -11.51
CA ILE A 259 12.90 -8.42 -12.34
C ILE A 259 14.21 -9.18 -12.42
#